data_e3758832532c0233eae7ee0c12230ed9
#
_entry.id   e3758832532c0233eae7ee0c12230ed9
#
_cell.length_a   1.000
_cell.length_b   1.000
_cell.length_c   1.000
_cell.angle_alpha   90.00
_cell.angle_beta   90.00
_cell.angle_gamma   90.00
#
_symmetry.space_group_name_H-M   'P 1'
#
loop_
_entity.id
_entity.type
_entity.pdbx_description
1 polymer ?
#
loop_
_entity_poly.entity_id
_entity_poly.type
_entity_poly.pdbx_seq_one_letter_code
_entity_poly.pdbx_strand_id
1 'polypeptide(L)'
;MTRLPLKLLLLMLSAMVALPGNAGDELAGYWQHESDPVWIDIQPETGQGVMVRNDNRPDRIGFLIVTDLETSDDHNAWSAQVFAARLGEYRKAEITLSADDRMVFTVKVGFMRRSVEWRRVSEVPPAPNDA
;
A
#
# COMPACT_ATOMS: atom_id res chain seq x y z
N MET A 1 -42.37 -16.01 -36.95
CA MET A 1 -41.80 -16.94 -36.10
C MET A 1 -40.36 -16.80 -35.80
N THR A 2 -40.03 -15.74 -35.24
CA THR A 2 -38.66 -15.42 -34.95
C THR A 2 -38.45 -15.44 -33.46
N ARG A 3 -37.76 -16.47 -33.01
CA ARG A 3 -37.51 -16.63 -31.57
C ARG A 3 -36.06 -16.50 -31.20
N LEU A 4 -35.29 -16.08 -32.17
CA LEU A 4 -33.84 -16.00 -32.00
C LEU A 4 -33.34 -14.90 -31.09
N PRO A 5 -34.06 -13.77 -30.92
CA PRO A 5 -33.47 -12.67 -30.13
C PRO A 5 -33.34 -12.94 -28.63
N LEU A 6 -34.12 -13.86 -28.11
CA LEU A 6 -34.08 -14.14 -26.69
C LEU A 6 -32.82 -14.88 -26.23
N LYS A 7 -32.27 -15.69 -27.12
CA LYS A 7 -31.04 -16.41 -26.79
C LYS A 7 -29.80 -15.53 -26.84
N LEU A 8 -29.85 -14.50 -27.63
CA LEU A 8 -28.75 -13.54 -27.72
C LEU A 8 -28.68 -12.60 -26.53
N LEU A 9 -29.82 -12.34 -25.91
CA LEU A 9 -29.82 -11.49 -24.72
C LEU A 9 -29.22 -12.18 -23.51
N LEU A 10 -29.37 -13.48 -23.39
CA LEU A 10 -28.81 -14.24 -22.28
C LEU A 10 -27.29 -14.33 -22.31
N LEU A 11 -26.71 -14.28 -23.48
CA LEU A 11 -25.26 -14.36 -23.62
C LEU A 11 -24.56 -13.07 -23.21
N MET A 12 -25.26 -11.97 -23.26
CA MET A 12 -24.67 -10.67 -22.90
C MET A 12 -24.55 -10.44 -21.41
N LEU A 13 -25.38 -11.11 -20.63
CA LEU A 13 -25.34 -10.94 -19.19
C LEU A 13 -24.18 -11.65 -18.51
N SER A 14 -23.61 -12.65 -19.16
CA SER A 14 -22.53 -13.43 -18.55
C SER A 14 -21.16 -12.76 -18.64
N ALA A 15 -21.05 -11.67 -19.38
CA ALA A 15 -19.78 -11.00 -19.57
C ALA A 15 -19.49 -9.89 -18.55
N MET A 16 -20.39 -9.67 -17.60
CA MET A 16 -20.29 -8.55 -16.69
C MET A 16 -19.90 -8.97 -15.28
N VAL A 17 -19.03 -9.95 -15.17
CA VAL A 17 -18.52 -10.33 -13.86
C VAL A 17 -17.32 -9.45 -13.55
N ALA A 18 -17.50 -8.48 -12.70
CA ALA A 18 -16.40 -7.66 -12.22
C ALA A 18 -15.55 -8.53 -11.30
N LEU A 19 -14.27 -8.64 -11.61
CA LEU A 19 -13.32 -9.29 -10.72
C LEU A 19 -13.11 -8.43 -9.49
N PRO A 20 -13.16 -9.03 -8.29
CA PRO A 20 -12.87 -8.27 -7.08
C PRO A 20 -11.40 -7.82 -7.13
N GLY A 21 -11.16 -6.56 -6.81
CA GLY A 21 -9.82 -6.07 -6.63
C GLY A 21 -9.17 -6.69 -5.41
N ASN A 22 -7.84 -6.70 -5.38
CA ASN A 22 -7.11 -7.14 -4.20
C ASN A 22 -7.31 -6.16 -3.05
N ALA A 23 -7.26 -6.69 -1.82
CA ALA A 23 -7.30 -5.85 -0.63
C ALA A 23 -6.12 -4.88 -0.66
N GLY A 24 -6.42 -3.58 -0.52
CA GLY A 24 -5.37 -2.58 -0.46
C GLY A 24 -4.84 -2.11 -1.80
N ASP A 25 -5.54 -2.40 -2.92
CA ASP A 25 -5.12 -1.93 -4.25
C ASP A 25 -4.92 -0.42 -4.29
N GLU A 26 -5.66 0.33 -3.51
CA GLU A 26 -5.52 1.77 -3.42
C GLU A 26 -4.17 2.19 -2.86
N LEU A 27 -3.51 1.29 -2.13
CA LEU A 27 -2.18 1.54 -1.57
C LEU A 27 -1.05 1.15 -2.52
N ALA A 28 -1.34 0.49 -3.63
CA ALA A 28 -0.31 -0.01 -4.54
C ALA A 28 0.55 1.11 -5.07
N GLY A 29 1.85 0.87 -5.18
CA GLY A 29 2.79 1.78 -5.82
C GLY A 29 3.79 2.40 -4.87
N TYR A 30 4.43 3.45 -5.34
CA TYR A 30 5.55 4.09 -4.66
C TYR A 30 5.09 5.23 -3.77
N TRP A 31 5.72 5.30 -2.61
CA TRP A 31 5.44 6.32 -1.60
C TRP A 31 6.74 6.88 -1.06
N GLN A 32 6.78 8.18 -0.89
CA GLN A 32 7.91 8.88 -0.33
C GLN A 32 7.58 9.35 1.09
N HIS A 33 8.49 9.11 2.02
CA HIS A 33 8.38 9.60 3.37
C HIS A 33 8.28 11.14 3.38
N GLU A 34 7.43 11.66 4.24
CA GLU A 34 7.15 13.09 4.28
C GLU A 34 8.39 13.94 4.55
N SER A 35 9.25 13.49 5.46
CA SER A 35 10.40 14.27 5.92
C SER A 35 11.75 13.66 5.61
N ASP A 36 11.84 12.34 5.43
CA ASP A 36 13.11 11.65 5.23
C ASP A 36 13.27 11.22 3.77
N PRO A 37 14.52 11.06 3.29
CA PRO A 37 14.76 10.57 1.93
C PRO A 37 14.61 9.05 1.86
N VAL A 38 13.37 8.59 2.03
CA VAL A 38 13.00 7.18 2.08
C VAL A 38 11.81 6.95 1.16
N TRP A 39 11.89 5.93 0.31
CA TRP A 39 10.83 5.53 -0.62
C TRP A 39 10.53 4.06 -0.43
N ILE A 40 9.25 3.73 -0.47
CA ILE A 40 8.76 2.36 -0.35
C ILE A 40 7.86 2.01 -1.52
N ASP A 41 7.75 0.72 -1.79
CA ASP A 41 6.82 0.17 -2.77
C ASP A 41 5.83 -0.73 -2.04
N ILE A 42 4.56 -0.36 -2.07
CA ILE A 42 3.50 -1.16 -1.48
C ILE A 42 2.99 -2.14 -2.52
N GLN A 43 3.00 -3.42 -2.17
CA GLN A 43 2.60 -4.54 -3.01
C GLN A 43 1.44 -5.27 -2.35
N PRO A 44 0.19 -4.85 -2.62
CA PRO A 44 -0.97 -5.43 -1.95
C PRO A 44 -1.16 -6.92 -2.22
N GLU A 45 -0.77 -7.39 -3.38
CA GLU A 45 -0.92 -8.81 -3.76
C GLU A 45 -0.12 -9.74 -2.87
N THR A 46 0.98 -9.27 -2.29
CA THR A 46 1.78 -10.03 -1.34
C THR A 46 1.57 -9.58 0.11
N GLY A 47 0.85 -8.47 0.29
CA GLY A 47 0.65 -7.87 1.62
C GLY A 47 1.90 -7.24 2.19
N GLN A 48 2.81 -6.79 1.32
CA GLN A 48 4.13 -6.31 1.73
C GLN A 48 4.41 -4.91 1.24
N GLY A 49 5.28 -4.22 1.96
CA GLY A 49 5.89 -2.97 1.53
C GLY A 49 7.40 -3.08 1.62
N VAL A 50 8.07 -2.78 0.52
CA VAL A 50 9.52 -2.96 0.37
C VAL A 50 10.19 -1.61 0.33
N MET A 51 11.30 -1.47 1.04
CA MET A 51 12.11 -0.26 0.93
C MET A 51 12.88 -0.27 -0.37
N VAL A 52 12.63 0.72 -1.23
CA VAL A 52 13.26 0.78 -2.55
C VAL A 52 14.36 1.82 -2.63
N ARG A 53 14.35 2.79 -1.73
CA ARG A 53 15.43 3.77 -1.60
C ARG A 53 15.44 4.34 -0.18
N ASN A 54 16.62 4.48 0.39
CA ASN A 54 16.82 5.11 1.70
C ASN A 54 18.22 5.73 1.71
N ASP A 55 18.29 7.05 1.59
CA ASP A 55 19.57 7.73 1.49
C ASP A 55 20.31 7.77 2.83
N ASN A 56 19.57 7.68 3.94
CA ASN A 56 20.19 7.62 5.27
C ASN A 56 20.70 6.22 5.62
N ARG A 57 20.06 5.21 5.09
CA ARG A 57 20.40 3.81 5.36
C ARG A 57 20.29 3.00 4.06
N PRO A 58 21.24 3.17 3.12
CA PRO A 58 21.20 2.42 1.86
C PRO A 58 21.25 0.90 2.05
N ASP A 59 21.79 0.44 3.18
CA ASP A 59 21.84 -0.98 3.54
C ASP A 59 20.43 -1.57 3.75
N ARG A 60 19.41 -0.74 3.88
CA ARG A 60 18.04 -1.20 4.09
C ARG A 60 17.22 -1.34 2.80
N ILE A 61 17.79 -1.08 1.65
CA ILE A 61 17.10 -1.32 0.38
C ILE A 61 16.79 -2.81 0.26
N GLY A 62 15.53 -3.14 -0.08
CA GLY A 62 15.03 -4.51 -0.12
C GLY A 62 14.43 -4.99 1.19
N PHE A 63 14.51 -4.20 2.25
CA PHE A 63 13.96 -4.54 3.54
C PHE A 63 12.43 -4.45 3.52
N LEU A 64 11.76 -5.40 4.16
CA LEU A 64 10.31 -5.37 4.27
C LEU A 64 9.90 -4.47 5.43
N ILE A 65 9.47 -3.26 5.10
CA ILE A 65 9.00 -2.31 6.11
C ILE A 65 7.56 -2.56 6.51
N VAL A 66 6.77 -3.16 5.62
CA VAL A 66 5.36 -3.51 5.86
C VAL A 66 5.18 -4.99 5.56
N THR A 67 4.49 -5.69 6.46
CA THR A 67 4.07 -7.08 6.26
C THR A 67 2.64 -7.25 6.74
N ASP A 68 2.01 -8.35 6.32
CA ASP A 68 0.66 -8.73 6.76
C ASP A 68 -0.38 -7.62 6.54
N LEU A 69 -0.31 -6.98 5.39
CA LEU A 69 -1.26 -5.94 5.02
C LEU A 69 -2.64 -6.56 4.76
N GLU A 70 -3.63 -6.10 5.49
CA GLU A 70 -5.01 -6.59 5.39
C GLU A 70 -5.99 -5.42 5.44
N THR A 71 -7.15 -5.60 4.82
CA THR A 71 -8.22 -4.60 4.93
C THR A 71 -8.76 -4.56 6.34
N SER A 72 -9.12 -3.36 6.79
CA SER A 72 -9.81 -3.13 8.04
C SER A 72 -11.32 -3.04 7.79
N ASP A 73 -12.10 -3.09 8.87
CA ASP A 73 -13.55 -2.88 8.79
C ASP A 73 -13.91 -1.44 8.40
N ASP A 74 -13.01 -0.51 8.61
CA ASP A 74 -13.23 0.89 8.26
C ASP A 74 -12.83 1.16 6.82
N HIS A 75 -13.55 2.04 6.15
CA HIS A 75 -13.21 2.50 4.82
C HIS A 75 -11.86 3.23 4.82
N ASN A 76 -11.08 3.00 3.79
CA ASN A 76 -9.77 3.63 3.62
C ASN A 76 -8.80 3.35 4.78
N ALA A 77 -8.99 2.22 5.43
CA ALA A 77 -8.12 1.78 6.52
C ALA A 77 -7.69 0.34 6.32
N TRP A 78 -6.47 0.06 6.71
CA TRP A 78 -5.84 -1.26 6.63
C TRP A 78 -5.08 -1.51 7.92
N SER A 79 -4.89 -2.78 8.24
CA SER A 79 -3.99 -3.18 9.32
C SER A 79 -2.75 -3.83 8.73
N ALA A 80 -1.63 -3.71 9.42
CA ALA A 80 -0.37 -4.29 8.98
C ALA A 80 0.58 -4.42 10.16
N GLN A 81 1.70 -5.11 9.92
CA GLN A 81 2.88 -5.03 10.77
C GLN A 81 3.87 -4.10 10.10
N VAL A 82 4.35 -3.12 10.82
CA VAL A 82 5.29 -2.11 10.32
C VAL A 82 6.54 -2.13 11.16
N PHE A 83 7.70 -2.06 10.51
CA PHE A 83 8.97 -2.04 11.21
C PHE A 83 9.18 -0.68 11.89
N ALA A 84 9.22 -0.70 13.21
CA ALA A 84 9.50 0.48 14.01
C ALA A 84 11.01 0.58 14.23
N ALA A 85 11.67 1.42 13.44
CA ALA A 85 13.13 1.49 13.42
C ALA A 85 13.75 1.80 14.78
N ARG A 86 13.11 2.67 15.55
CA ARG A 86 13.60 3.04 16.88
C ARG A 86 13.56 1.89 17.87
N LEU A 87 12.62 0.96 17.68
CA LEU A 87 12.45 -0.19 18.56
C LEU A 87 13.16 -1.43 18.02
N GLY A 88 13.53 -1.43 16.74
CA GLY A 88 14.15 -2.57 16.10
C GLY A 88 13.24 -3.77 15.92
N GLU A 89 11.92 -3.55 15.88
CA GLU A 89 10.96 -4.64 15.78
C GLU A 89 9.72 -4.21 15.00
N TYR A 90 8.95 -5.19 14.53
CA TYR A 90 7.66 -4.95 13.90
C TYR A 90 6.59 -4.67 14.95
N ARG A 91 5.72 -3.73 14.63
CA ARG A 91 4.59 -3.35 15.46
C ARG A 91 3.32 -3.29 14.63
N LYS A 92 2.22 -3.68 15.24
CA LYS A 92 0.92 -3.54 14.60
C LYS A 92 0.65 -2.07 14.33
N ALA A 93 0.21 -1.78 13.11
CA ALA A 93 -0.09 -0.42 12.67
C ALA A 93 -1.43 -0.38 11.97
N GLU A 94 -2.04 0.80 12.02
CA GLU A 94 -3.15 1.14 11.15
C GLU A 94 -2.60 1.98 10.01
N ILE A 95 -3.02 1.66 8.79
CA ILE A 95 -2.66 2.43 7.60
C ILE A 95 -3.94 3.06 7.08
N THR A 96 -3.91 4.36 6.83
CA THR A 96 -5.06 5.09 6.30
C THR A 96 -4.66 5.91 5.10
N LEU A 97 -5.61 6.13 4.19
CA LEU A 97 -5.48 7.12 3.12
C LEU A 97 -6.27 8.35 3.55
N SER A 98 -5.55 9.44 3.82
CA SER A 98 -6.19 10.72 4.15
C SER A 98 -6.58 11.48 2.88
N ALA A 99 -5.94 11.15 1.75
CA ALA A 99 -6.22 11.63 0.42
C ALA A 99 -5.66 10.62 -0.57
N ASP A 100 -5.96 10.75 -1.86
CA ASP A 100 -5.48 9.81 -2.88
C ASP A 100 -3.95 9.70 -2.91
N ASP A 101 -3.26 10.78 -2.54
CA ASP A 101 -1.82 10.87 -2.55
C ASP A 101 -1.19 10.92 -1.16
N ARG A 102 -1.97 10.65 -0.10
CA ARG A 102 -1.50 10.72 1.28
C ARG A 102 -1.85 9.46 2.04
N MET A 103 -0.84 8.80 2.56
CA MET A 103 -0.96 7.59 3.36
C MET A 103 -0.34 7.83 4.72
N VAL A 104 -1.00 7.35 5.77
CA VAL A 104 -0.54 7.54 7.14
C VAL A 104 -0.40 6.18 7.81
N PHE A 105 0.77 5.92 8.39
CA PHE A 105 1.00 4.79 9.28
C PHE A 105 0.85 5.28 10.71
N THR A 106 0.02 4.63 11.49
CA THR A 106 -0.16 4.95 12.91
C THR A 106 0.17 3.73 13.75
N VAL A 107 1.14 3.89 14.64
CA VAL A 107 1.62 2.84 15.54
C VAL A 107 1.42 3.27 16.97
N LYS A 108 0.90 2.38 17.80
CA LYS A 108 0.82 2.62 19.24
C LYS A 108 2.09 2.14 19.91
N VAL A 109 2.70 3.01 20.71
CA VAL A 109 3.87 2.69 21.51
C VAL A 109 3.54 3.09 22.95
N GLY A 110 3.14 2.11 23.75
CA GLY A 110 2.65 2.38 25.11
C GLY A 110 1.38 3.21 25.07
N PHE A 111 1.42 4.38 25.72
CA PHE A 111 0.31 5.33 25.74
C PHE A 111 0.31 6.30 24.58
N MET A 112 1.37 6.26 23.75
CA MET A 112 1.56 7.22 22.68
C MET A 112 1.22 6.62 21.34
N ARG A 113 0.71 7.47 20.45
CA ARG A 113 0.55 7.15 19.05
C ARG A 113 1.58 7.91 18.26
N ARG A 114 2.24 7.22 17.36
CA ARG A 114 3.16 7.84 16.42
C ARG A 114 2.66 7.63 15.02
N SER A 115 2.64 8.71 14.26
CA SER A 115 2.19 8.68 12.88
C SER A 115 3.31 9.10 11.95
N VAL A 116 3.37 8.43 10.80
CA VAL A 116 4.30 8.74 9.73
C VAL A 116 3.48 8.93 8.47
N GLU A 117 3.67 10.05 7.81
CA GLU A 117 2.98 10.33 6.56
C GLU A 117 3.84 10.02 5.36
N TRP A 118 3.18 9.54 4.31
CA TRP A 118 3.81 9.20 3.04
C TRP A 118 3.05 9.88 1.92
N ARG A 119 3.78 10.35 0.93
CA ARG A 119 3.21 10.96 -0.26
C ARG A 119 3.38 10.03 -1.46
N ARG A 120 2.31 9.86 -2.22
CA ARG A 120 2.36 9.03 -3.43
C ARG A 120 3.23 9.69 -4.48
N VAL A 121 4.10 8.89 -5.09
CA VAL A 121 4.93 9.32 -6.21
C VAL A 121 4.76 8.33 -7.36
N SER A 122 4.93 8.81 -8.59
CA SER A 122 4.79 7.95 -9.77
C SER A 122 6.03 7.10 -10.00
N GLU A 123 7.17 7.56 -9.53
CA GLU A 123 8.43 6.84 -9.69
C GLU A 123 9.37 7.22 -8.56
N VAL A 124 10.35 6.36 -8.33
CA VAL A 124 11.42 6.63 -7.36
C VAL A 124 12.55 7.32 -8.09
N PRO A 125 12.94 8.55 -7.70
CA PRO A 125 14.03 9.21 -8.35
C PRO A 125 15.35 8.46 -8.13
N PRO A 126 16.29 8.53 -9.07
CA PRO A 126 17.58 7.87 -8.88
C PRO A 126 18.33 8.52 -7.72
N ALA A 127 19.10 7.70 -6.99
CA ALA A 127 19.89 8.19 -5.87
C ALA A 127 20.95 9.19 -6.37
N PRO A 128 21.32 10.20 -5.53
CA PRO A 128 22.26 11.23 -5.98
C PRO A 128 23.60 10.71 -6.45
N ASN A 129 24.00 9.53 -5.97
CA ASN A 129 25.29 8.94 -6.32
C ASN A 129 25.24 8.01 -7.54
N ASP A 130 24.09 7.89 -8.18
CA ASP A 130 23.89 7.00 -9.34
C ASP A 130 24.09 7.74 -10.67
N ALA A 131 24.50 8.97 -10.61
CA ALA A 131 24.71 9.80 -11.79
C ALA A 131 26.02 9.47 -12.49
#